data_fe4d1d97a286539870598d1966ea1395
#
_entry.id   fe4d1d97a286539870598d1966ea1395
#
_cell.length_a   1.000
_cell.length_b   1.000
_cell.length_c   1.000
_cell.angle_alpha   90.00
_cell.angle_beta   90.00
_cell.angle_gamma   90.00
#
_symmetry.space_group_name_H-M   'P 1'
#
loop_
_entity.id
_entity.type
_entity.pdbx_description
1 polymer ?
#
loop_
_entity_poly.entity_id
_entity_poly.type
_entity_poly.pdbx_seq_one_letter_code
_entity_poly.pdbx_strand_id
1 'polypeptide(L)'
;VDKLLIKSGMAASDIDYIYAGDLLGQLIATSFGLMRYEIPMFGLYGACSTMGEALSLGAMCVNAGYAQNVIAIASSHFASAEKQFRFRYPLEYGNQRPVASTWTVTGAGAYIVGDKPLDKKKCVLIKGITTGKIVDYGVKDSMNMGACMAPAAAELIEANFKDLDVDKDYYDAIFTGDL
;
A
#
# COMPACT_ATOMS: atom_id res chain seq x y z
N VAL A 1 -2.37 10.19 10.22
CA VAL A 1 -3.66 9.84 10.86
C VAL A 1 -4.42 11.10 11.24
N ASP A 2 -3.82 12.07 11.99
CA ASP A 2 -4.54 13.28 12.43
C ASP A 2 -5.30 13.97 11.31
N LYS A 3 -4.61 14.24 10.17
CA LYS A 3 -5.26 14.88 9.01
C LYS A 3 -6.44 14.07 8.46
N LEU A 4 -6.34 12.73 8.53
CA LEU A 4 -7.40 11.82 8.08
C LEU A 4 -8.62 11.92 9.01
N LEU A 5 -8.40 11.83 10.32
CA LEU A 5 -9.45 11.94 11.33
C LEU A 5 -10.14 13.31 11.28
N ILE A 6 -9.37 14.41 11.21
CA ILE A 6 -9.94 15.74 11.04
C ILE A 6 -10.78 15.84 9.76
N LYS A 7 -10.29 15.32 8.63
CA LYS A 7 -10.99 15.37 7.34
C LYS A 7 -12.28 14.54 7.34
N SER A 8 -12.29 13.42 8.04
CA SER A 8 -13.46 12.54 8.16
C SER A 8 -14.46 12.98 9.23
N GLY A 9 -14.04 13.82 10.18
CA GLY A 9 -14.82 14.16 11.37
C GLY A 9 -14.93 13.03 12.39
N MET A 10 -14.08 12.00 12.28
CA MET A 10 -14.06 10.85 13.19
C MET A 10 -13.01 11.03 14.29
N ALA A 11 -13.29 10.46 15.44
CA ALA A 11 -12.32 10.31 16.54
C ALA A 11 -11.50 9.02 16.38
N ALA A 12 -10.38 8.92 17.09
CA ALA A 12 -9.58 7.69 17.10
C ALA A 12 -10.38 6.50 17.69
N SER A 13 -11.30 6.76 18.62
CA SER A 13 -12.20 5.77 19.20
C SER A 13 -13.23 5.18 18.24
N ASP A 14 -13.43 5.79 17.08
CA ASP A 14 -14.33 5.30 16.05
C ASP A 14 -13.66 4.29 15.10
N ILE A 15 -12.37 4.05 15.32
CA ILE A 15 -11.53 3.17 14.50
C ILE A 15 -11.22 1.89 15.27
N ASP A 16 -11.59 0.75 14.70
CA ASP A 16 -11.41 -0.56 15.35
C ASP A 16 -9.99 -1.11 15.17
N TYR A 17 -9.43 -0.97 13.96
CA TYR A 17 -8.10 -1.48 13.62
C TYR A 17 -7.34 -0.55 12.67
N ILE A 18 -6.01 -0.67 12.71
CA ILE A 18 -5.12 -0.07 11.73
C ILE A 18 -4.36 -1.18 11.00
N TYR A 19 -4.40 -1.16 9.68
CA TYR A 19 -3.54 -1.94 8.79
C TYR A 19 -2.49 -1.01 8.22
N ALA A 20 -1.24 -1.18 8.64
CA ALA A 20 -0.23 -0.18 8.33
C ALA A 20 1.15 -0.77 8.07
N GLY A 21 1.91 -0.13 7.19
CA GLY A 21 3.28 -0.50 6.95
C GLY A 21 4.15 0.64 6.41
N ASP A 22 5.43 0.40 6.49
CA ASP A 22 6.47 1.26 5.94
C ASP A 22 7.60 0.41 5.35
N LEU A 23 8.65 1.06 4.86
CA LEU A 23 9.79 0.40 4.23
C LEU A 23 10.92 0.05 5.20
N LEU A 24 10.79 0.35 6.47
CA LEU A 24 11.84 0.06 7.46
C LEU A 24 11.65 -1.32 8.08
N GLY A 25 12.76 -1.96 8.41
CA GLY A 25 12.74 -3.25 9.11
C GLY A 25 11.96 -3.17 10.40
N GLN A 26 11.19 -4.21 10.68
CA GLN A 26 10.31 -4.32 11.84
C GLN A 26 9.24 -3.22 11.94
N LEU A 27 8.97 -2.49 10.85
CA LEU A 27 7.96 -1.43 10.80
C LEU A 27 8.17 -0.37 11.89
N ILE A 28 9.41 0.05 12.06
CA ILE A 28 9.77 0.93 13.19
C ILE A 28 9.11 2.31 13.06
N ALA A 29 9.02 2.86 11.85
CA ALA A 29 8.38 4.15 11.63
C ALA A 29 6.87 4.06 11.87
N THR A 30 6.23 2.99 11.41
CA THR A 30 4.81 2.71 11.62
C THR A 30 4.49 2.56 13.09
N SER A 31 5.24 1.70 13.81
CA SER A 31 5.00 1.40 15.22
C SER A 31 5.10 2.63 16.10
N PHE A 32 6.20 3.39 15.98
CA PHE A 32 6.37 4.61 16.77
C PHE A 32 5.44 5.74 16.34
N GLY A 33 5.16 5.86 15.05
CA GLY A 33 4.27 6.89 14.52
C GLY A 33 2.81 6.73 14.92
N LEU A 34 2.37 5.49 15.16
CA LEU A 34 0.98 5.17 15.46
C LEU A 34 0.71 4.87 16.94
N MET A 35 1.74 4.66 17.74
CA MET A 35 1.65 4.28 19.16
C MET A 35 0.69 5.17 19.96
N ARG A 36 0.65 6.47 19.71
CA ARG A 36 -0.16 7.42 20.48
C ARG A 36 -1.67 7.29 20.27
N TYR A 37 -2.11 6.58 19.24
CA TYR A 37 -3.56 6.43 18.98
C TYR A 37 -4.19 5.29 19.77
N GLU A 38 -3.38 4.38 20.33
CA GLU A 38 -3.82 3.23 21.15
C GLU A 38 -4.85 2.34 20.43
N ILE A 39 -4.80 2.30 19.08
CA ILE A 39 -5.66 1.47 18.25
C ILE A 39 -4.91 0.17 17.93
N PRO A 40 -5.54 -1.01 18.03
CA PRO A 40 -4.95 -2.27 17.61
C PRO A 40 -4.46 -2.21 16.16
N MET A 41 -3.22 -2.67 15.92
CA MET A 41 -2.55 -2.52 14.63
C MET A 41 -2.06 -3.87 14.09
N PHE A 42 -2.32 -4.09 12.81
CA PHE A 42 -1.69 -5.14 12.01
C PHE A 42 -0.58 -4.51 11.17
N GLY A 43 0.66 -4.93 11.45
CA GLY A 43 1.84 -4.48 10.72
C GLY A 43 1.99 -5.25 9.41
N LEU A 44 2.10 -4.53 8.29
CA LEU A 44 2.22 -5.07 6.94
C LEU A 44 3.57 -4.71 6.35
N TYR A 45 4.22 -5.66 5.69
CA TYR A 45 5.55 -5.44 5.14
C TYR A 45 5.64 -5.93 3.69
N GLY A 46 4.82 -5.33 2.83
CA GLY A 46 4.73 -5.63 1.40
C GLY A 46 5.48 -4.65 0.49
N ALA A 47 6.32 -3.76 1.04
CA ALA A 47 6.98 -2.71 0.30
C ALA A 47 6.00 -1.92 -0.59
N CYS A 48 6.14 -1.95 -1.92
CA CYS A 48 5.28 -1.23 -2.86
C CYS A 48 3.82 -1.71 -2.83
N SER A 49 3.55 -2.94 -2.39
CA SER A 49 2.19 -3.51 -2.31
C SER A 49 1.48 -3.19 -0.99
N THR A 50 2.14 -2.59 -0.01
CA THR A 50 1.61 -2.37 1.34
C THR A 50 0.26 -1.67 1.35
N MET A 51 0.04 -0.65 0.52
CA MET A 51 -1.25 0.06 0.48
C MET A 51 -2.36 -0.84 -0.09
N GLY A 52 -2.10 -1.57 -1.16
CA GLY A 52 -3.05 -2.53 -1.73
C GLY A 52 -3.40 -3.65 -0.75
N GLU A 53 -2.40 -4.17 -0.04
CA GLU A 53 -2.57 -5.17 1.02
C GLU A 53 -3.40 -4.62 2.18
N ALA A 54 -3.09 -3.42 2.67
CA ALA A 54 -3.82 -2.76 3.76
C ALA A 54 -5.29 -2.51 3.41
N LEU A 55 -5.57 -2.02 2.19
CA LEU A 55 -6.93 -1.81 1.71
C LEU A 55 -7.69 -3.13 1.58
N SER A 56 -7.05 -4.15 1.04
CA SER A 56 -7.65 -5.48 0.85
C SER A 56 -8.01 -6.14 2.18
N LEU A 57 -7.05 -6.21 3.11
CA LEU A 57 -7.27 -6.79 4.42
C LEU A 57 -8.28 -5.99 5.24
N GLY A 58 -8.22 -4.66 5.18
CA GLY A 58 -9.19 -3.78 5.81
C GLY A 58 -10.61 -4.00 5.28
N ALA A 59 -10.77 -4.10 3.96
CA ALA A 59 -12.06 -4.37 3.34
C ALA A 59 -12.59 -5.77 3.69
N MET A 60 -11.73 -6.80 3.70
CA MET A 60 -12.10 -8.14 4.14
C MET A 60 -12.57 -8.14 5.60
N CYS A 61 -11.84 -7.44 6.48
CA CYS A 61 -12.17 -7.32 7.90
C CYS A 61 -13.53 -6.68 8.12
N VAL A 62 -13.80 -5.55 7.45
CA VAL A 62 -15.07 -4.83 7.52
C VAL A 62 -16.21 -5.69 6.94
N ASN A 63 -16.00 -6.29 5.77
CA ASN A 63 -17.01 -7.12 5.11
C ASN A 63 -17.35 -8.38 5.92
N ALA A 64 -16.39 -8.92 6.66
CA ALA A 64 -16.60 -10.07 7.55
C ALA A 64 -17.24 -9.70 8.91
N GLY A 65 -17.46 -8.41 9.16
CA GLY A 65 -18.10 -7.91 10.40
C GLY A 65 -17.19 -7.88 11.63
N TYR A 66 -15.87 -8.01 11.46
CA TYR A 66 -14.91 -7.87 12.56
C TYR A 66 -14.63 -6.42 12.95
N ALA A 67 -14.94 -5.48 12.08
CA ALA A 67 -14.76 -4.05 12.29
C ALA A 67 -15.84 -3.26 11.56
N GLN A 68 -16.15 -2.06 12.05
CA GLN A 68 -16.98 -1.09 11.35
C GLN A 68 -16.13 -0.11 10.54
N ASN A 69 -15.02 0.37 11.13
CA ASN A 69 -14.10 1.27 10.48
C ASN A 69 -12.66 0.86 10.76
N VAL A 70 -11.86 0.81 9.72
CA VAL A 70 -10.43 0.55 9.83
C VAL A 70 -9.64 1.61 9.07
N ILE A 71 -8.40 1.81 9.46
CA ILE A 71 -7.47 2.68 8.71
C ILE A 71 -6.46 1.82 7.96
N ALA A 72 -6.33 2.05 6.66
CA ALA A 72 -5.26 1.51 5.82
C ALA A 72 -4.19 2.59 5.63
N ILE A 73 -2.91 2.29 5.92
CA ILE A 73 -1.80 3.24 5.85
C ILE A 73 -0.59 2.60 5.18
N ALA A 74 0.03 3.35 4.27
CA ALA A 74 1.41 3.08 3.83
C ALA A 74 2.23 4.36 3.92
N SER A 75 3.47 4.23 4.33
CA SER A 75 4.40 5.36 4.42
C SER A 75 5.80 5.00 3.99
N SER A 76 6.56 6.00 3.61
CA SER A 76 7.97 5.88 3.31
C SER A 76 8.72 7.16 3.64
N HIS A 77 10.01 7.01 3.89
CA HIS A 77 10.93 8.14 4.07
C HIS A 77 12.18 7.88 3.23
N PHE A 78 12.49 8.78 2.32
CA PHE A 78 13.57 8.65 1.35
C PHE A 78 14.88 8.18 1.99
N ALA A 79 15.46 8.96 2.90
CA ALA A 79 16.79 8.67 3.42
C ALA A 79 16.86 7.34 4.19
N SER A 80 15.82 7.01 4.96
CA SER A 80 15.79 5.78 5.75
C SER A 80 15.60 4.55 4.86
N ALA A 81 14.67 4.60 3.91
CA ALA A 81 14.41 3.50 2.98
C ALA A 81 15.59 3.26 2.05
N GLU A 82 16.18 4.31 1.50
CA GLU A 82 17.37 4.19 0.65
C GLU A 82 18.56 3.61 1.40
N LYS A 83 18.76 3.99 2.67
CA LYS A 83 19.82 3.43 3.51
C LYS A 83 19.62 1.94 3.77
N GLN A 84 18.37 1.48 3.96
CA GLN A 84 18.08 0.10 4.29
C GLN A 84 18.07 -0.82 3.05
N PHE A 85 17.44 -0.39 1.96
CA PHE A 85 17.24 -1.23 0.78
C PHE A 85 18.29 -1.05 -0.31
N ARG A 86 18.94 0.13 -0.35
CA ARG A 86 19.91 0.49 -1.38
C ARG A 86 21.18 1.02 -0.74
N PHE A 87 21.69 0.28 0.22
CA PHE A 87 22.79 0.67 1.09
C PHE A 87 24.01 1.27 0.37
N ARG A 88 24.33 0.81 -0.82
CA ARG A 88 25.51 1.30 -1.56
C ARG A 88 25.31 2.65 -2.23
N TYR A 89 24.08 2.97 -2.67
CA TYR A 89 23.84 4.16 -3.48
C TYR A 89 23.77 5.49 -2.72
N PRO A 90 23.07 5.60 -1.59
CA PRO A 90 22.98 6.87 -0.88
C PRO A 90 24.24 7.24 -0.12
N LEU A 91 25.09 6.23 0.19
CA LEU A 91 26.31 6.41 0.98
C LEU A 91 27.57 6.53 0.14
N GLU A 92 27.54 6.17 -1.13
CA GLU A 92 28.60 6.37 -2.08
C GLU A 92 28.52 7.81 -2.63
N TYR A 93 29.03 8.74 -1.86
CA TYR A 93 29.11 10.14 -2.26
C TYR A 93 29.87 10.30 -3.58
N GLY A 94 29.23 10.95 -4.53
CA GLY A 94 29.80 11.24 -5.84
C GLY A 94 29.37 10.32 -6.97
N ASN A 95 28.72 9.20 -6.69
CA ASN A 95 28.14 8.36 -7.72
C ASN A 95 26.83 8.95 -8.23
N GLN A 96 26.83 9.32 -9.50
CA GLN A 96 25.62 9.78 -10.18
C GLN A 96 24.68 8.58 -10.38
N ARG A 97 23.45 8.71 -9.96
CA ARG A 97 22.41 7.75 -10.30
C ARG A 97 22.08 7.84 -11.79
N PRO A 98 21.85 6.71 -12.46
CA PRO A 98 21.25 6.72 -13.78
C PRO A 98 19.96 7.53 -13.81
N VAL A 99 19.70 8.23 -14.91
CA VAL A 99 18.48 9.06 -15.04
C VAL A 99 17.20 8.23 -14.85
N ALA A 100 17.23 6.96 -15.25
CA ALA A 100 16.13 6.01 -15.10
C ALA A 100 16.02 5.36 -13.70
N SER A 101 16.83 5.78 -12.73
CA SER A 101 16.72 5.22 -11.38
C SER A 101 15.44 5.67 -10.69
N THR A 102 14.72 4.71 -10.14
CA THR A 102 13.59 4.99 -9.26
C THR A 102 14.05 5.50 -7.90
N TRP A 103 13.28 6.40 -7.31
CA TRP A 103 13.57 7.01 -6.03
C TRP A 103 12.44 6.73 -5.04
N THR A 104 12.80 6.44 -3.80
CA THR A 104 11.82 6.35 -2.72
C THR A 104 11.28 7.74 -2.40
N VAL A 105 9.97 7.86 -2.39
CA VAL A 105 9.28 9.11 -2.03
C VAL A 105 9.15 9.21 -0.52
N THR A 106 9.36 10.41 0.05
CA THR A 106 8.97 10.68 1.42
C THR A 106 7.50 11.09 1.45
N GLY A 107 6.68 10.25 2.07
CA GLY A 107 5.24 10.50 2.12
C GLY A 107 4.48 9.44 2.90
N ALA A 108 3.20 9.70 3.11
CA ALA A 108 2.27 8.76 3.70
C ALA A 108 0.88 8.92 3.08
N GLY A 109 0.26 7.81 2.72
CA GLY A 109 -1.12 7.72 2.32
C GLY A 109 -1.94 7.00 3.38
N ALA A 110 -3.16 7.48 3.65
CA ALA A 110 -4.06 6.83 4.59
C ALA A 110 -5.51 6.96 4.13
N TYR A 111 -6.27 5.87 4.30
CA TYR A 111 -7.69 5.78 3.97
C TYR A 111 -8.46 5.17 5.14
N ILE A 112 -9.70 5.62 5.33
CA ILE A 112 -10.66 4.93 6.18
C ILE A 112 -11.50 4.02 5.27
N VAL A 113 -11.57 2.75 5.64
CA VAL A 113 -12.45 1.74 5.03
C VAL A 113 -13.52 1.42 6.06
N GLY A 114 -14.78 1.56 5.66
CA GLY A 114 -15.91 1.33 6.56
C GLY A 114 -17.11 0.71 5.84
N ASP A 115 -18.04 0.20 6.61
CA ASP A 115 -19.28 -0.42 6.11
C ASP A 115 -20.33 0.61 5.64
N LYS A 116 -20.16 1.86 6.04
CA LYS A 116 -21.07 2.96 5.71
C LYS A 116 -20.33 4.17 5.16
N PRO A 117 -20.83 4.78 4.09
CA PRO A 117 -20.23 6.00 3.57
C PRO A 117 -20.45 7.16 4.53
N LEU A 118 -19.40 7.90 4.86
CA LEU A 118 -19.49 9.15 5.61
C LEU A 118 -20.25 10.23 4.83
N ASP A 119 -20.05 10.27 3.52
CA ASP A 119 -20.79 11.14 2.59
C ASP A 119 -21.07 10.33 1.32
N LYS A 120 -22.35 10.01 1.07
CA LYS A 120 -22.78 9.22 -0.10
C LYS A 120 -22.35 9.82 -1.45
N LYS A 121 -22.10 11.12 -1.50
CA LYS A 121 -21.68 11.80 -2.74
C LYS A 121 -20.16 11.80 -2.95
N LYS A 122 -19.39 11.45 -1.92
CA LYS A 122 -17.92 11.54 -1.94
C LYS A 122 -17.22 10.25 -1.55
N CYS A 123 -17.95 9.14 -1.43
CA CYS A 123 -17.34 7.86 -1.12
C CYS A 123 -16.86 7.14 -2.38
N VAL A 124 -15.77 6.41 -2.23
CA VAL A 124 -15.27 5.45 -3.21
C VAL A 124 -15.59 4.05 -2.70
N LEU A 125 -16.06 3.17 -3.56
CA LEU A 125 -16.41 1.81 -3.19
C LEU A 125 -15.29 0.84 -3.60
N ILE A 126 -14.90 -0.03 -2.68
CA ILE A 126 -14.10 -1.22 -3.00
C ILE A 126 -15.09 -2.29 -3.46
N LYS A 127 -15.17 -2.53 -4.76
CA LYS A 127 -16.13 -3.48 -5.35
C LYS A 127 -15.64 -4.91 -5.34
N GLY A 128 -14.35 -5.12 -5.40
CA GLY A 128 -13.75 -6.44 -5.45
C GLY A 128 -12.28 -6.39 -5.08
N ILE A 129 -11.73 -7.54 -4.76
CA ILE A 129 -10.33 -7.74 -4.42
C ILE A 129 -9.86 -8.98 -5.15
N THR A 130 -8.77 -8.86 -5.90
CA THR A 130 -8.05 -10.00 -6.47
C THR A 130 -6.70 -10.10 -5.81
N THR A 131 -6.44 -11.23 -5.16
CA THR A 131 -5.18 -11.45 -4.46
C THR A 131 -4.16 -12.06 -5.41
N GLY A 132 -3.02 -11.41 -5.54
CA GLY A 132 -1.90 -11.89 -6.33
C GLY A 132 -1.19 -13.08 -5.69
N LYS A 133 -0.38 -13.75 -6.49
CA LYS A 133 0.54 -14.82 -6.05
C LYS A 133 1.99 -14.39 -6.32
N ILE A 134 2.94 -15.12 -5.76
CA ILE A 134 4.35 -14.93 -6.09
C ILE A 134 4.58 -15.40 -7.52
N VAL A 135 5.20 -14.52 -8.33
CA VAL A 135 5.55 -14.76 -9.73
C VAL A 135 7.06 -14.65 -9.89
N ASP A 136 7.70 -15.70 -10.41
CA ASP A 136 9.13 -15.71 -10.68
C ASP A 136 9.40 -16.09 -12.13
N TYR A 137 9.92 -15.14 -12.90
CA TYR A 137 10.37 -15.32 -14.29
C TYR A 137 11.90 -15.48 -14.40
N GLY A 138 12.58 -15.71 -13.28
CA GLY A 138 14.01 -15.96 -13.23
C GLY A 138 14.85 -14.71 -13.52
N VAL A 139 14.32 -13.52 -13.32
CA VAL A 139 15.07 -12.25 -13.49
C VAL A 139 16.16 -12.16 -12.42
N LYS A 140 17.41 -12.00 -12.88
CA LYS A 140 18.59 -11.95 -11.98
C LYS A 140 19.19 -10.55 -11.83
N ASP A 141 18.75 -9.60 -12.63
CA ASP A 141 19.21 -8.22 -12.54
C ASP A 141 18.48 -7.48 -11.43
N SER A 142 19.14 -7.33 -10.28
CA SER A 142 18.60 -6.63 -9.12
C SER A 142 18.37 -5.13 -9.33
N MET A 143 18.91 -4.55 -10.40
CA MET A 143 18.74 -3.13 -10.74
C MET A 143 17.53 -2.89 -11.66
N ASN A 144 16.96 -3.95 -12.23
CA ASN A 144 15.82 -3.88 -13.14
C ASN A 144 14.54 -4.39 -12.44
N MET A 145 13.97 -3.57 -11.58
CA MET A 145 12.74 -3.91 -10.86
C MET A 145 11.55 -4.06 -11.80
N GLY A 146 11.47 -3.27 -12.88
CA GLY A 146 10.40 -3.35 -13.86
C GLY A 146 10.32 -4.71 -14.54
N ALA A 147 11.45 -5.33 -14.87
CA ALA A 147 11.49 -6.65 -15.49
C ALA A 147 10.92 -7.77 -14.59
N CYS A 148 10.99 -7.59 -13.26
CA CYS A 148 10.44 -8.54 -12.31
C CYS A 148 8.99 -8.21 -11.93
N MET A 149 8.62 -6.93 -11.88
CA MET A 149 7.28 -6.51 -11.44
C MET A 149 6.24 -6.52 -12.56
N ALA A 150 6.62 -6.24 -13.81
CA ALA A 150 5.69 -6.22 -14.94
C ALA A 150 4.96 -7.56 -15.17
N PRO A 151 5.64 -8.73 -15.16
CA PRO A 151 4.96 -10.01 -15.27
C PRO A 151 3.97 -10.27 -14.13
N ALA A 152 4.33 -9.91 -12.90
CA ALA A 152 3.45 -10.06 -11.74
C ALA A 152 2.20 -9.17 -11.86
N ALA A 153 2.36 -7.93 -12.33
CA ALA A 153 1.24 -7.03 -12.59
C ALA A 153 0.32 -7.58 -13.70
N ALA A 154 0.90 -8.07 -14.80
CA ALA A 154 0.14 -8.66 -15.91
C ALA A 154 -0.69 -9.87 -15.45
N GLU A 155 -0.08 -10.82 -14.73
CA GLU A 155 -0.81 -11.98 -14.19
C GLU A 155 -1.93 -11.57 -13.23
N LEU A 156 -1.72 -10.54 -12.39
CA LEU A 156 -2.75 -10.06 -11.48
C LEU A 156 -3.91 -9.39 -12.23
N ILE A 157 -3.64 -8.61 -13.27
CA ILE A 157 -4.66 -7.98 -14.10
C ILE A 157 -5.50 -9.05 -14.83
N GLU A 158 -4.85 -10.05 -15.41
CA GLU A 158 -5.55 -11.17 -16.05
C GLU A 158 -6.40 -11.97 -15.05
N ALA A 159 -5.87 -12.24 -13.86
CA ALA A 159 -6.60 -12.89 -12.79
C ALA A 159 -7.83 -12.08 -12.37
N ASN A 160 -7.68 -10.75 -12.26
CA ASN A 160 -8.80 -9.86 -11.92
C ASN A 160 -9.93 -9.91 -12.94
N PHE A 161 -9.61 -9.86 -14.23
CA PHE A 161 -10.64 -9.99 -15.28
C PHE A 161 -11.39 -11.32 -15.17
N LYS A 162 -10.68 -12.40 -14.91
CA LYS A 162 -11.27 -13.73 -14.76
C LYS A 162 -12.09 -13.87 -13.48
N ASP A 163 -11.58 -13.41 -12.34
CA ASP A 163 -12.21 -13.55 -11.02
C ASP A 163 -13.51 -12.74 -10.92
N LEU A 164 -13.54 -11.57 -11.57
CA LEU A 164 -14.69 -10.69 -11.56
C LEU A 164 -15.61 -10.85 -12.79
N ASP A 165 -15.25 -11.76 -13.71
CA ASP A 165 -15.97 -11.99 -14.97
C ASP A 165 -16.19 -10.70 -15.76
N VAL A 166 -15.11 -9.92 -15.94
CA VAL A 166 -15.10 -8.63 -16.64
C VAL A 166 -14.05 -8.62 -17.72
N ASP A 167 -14.20 -7.76 -18.71
CA ASP A 167 -13.23 -7.54 -19.78
C ASP A 167 -12.39 -6.26 -19.56
N LYS A 168 -11.47 -6.01 -20.50
CA LYS A 168 -10.59 -4.85 -20.46
C LYS A 168 -11.30 -3.51 -20.53
N ASP A 169 -12.49 -3.47 -21.07
CA ASP A 169 -13.30 -2.26 -21.30
C ASP A 169 -14.18 -1.92 -20.08
N TYR A 170 -14.16 -2.78 -19.05
CA TYR A 170 -14.88 -2.57 -17.79
C TYR A 170 -14.31 -1.43 -16.95
N TYR A 171 -12.98 -1.24 -17.01
CA TYR A 171 -12.29 -0.23 -16.23
C TYR A 171 -11.96 1.00 -17.07
N ASP A 172 -12.27 2.18 -16.58
CA ASP A 172 -11.85 3.44 -17.20
C ASP A 172 -10.33 3.63 -17.15
N ALA A 173 -9.68 3.10 -16.12
CA ALA A 173 -8.24 3.15 -15.95
C ALA A 173 -7.73 2.05 -15.04
N ILE A 174 -6.51 1.57 -15.32
CA ILE A 174 -5.76 0.62 -14.49
C ILE A 174 -4.44 1.30 -14.11
N PHE A 175 -4.19 1.39 -12.81
CA PHE A 175 -2.96 1.99 -12.28
C PHE A 175 -2.04 0.91 -11.74
N THR A 176 -0.78 0.96 -12.12
CA THR A 176 0.28 0.08 -11.62
C THR A 176 1.40 0.90 -11.01
N GLY A 177 2.41 0.23 -10.46
CA GLY A 177 3.66 0.88 -10.04
C GLY A 177 4.37 1.52 -11.22
N ASP A 178 4.96 2.68 -10.98
CA ASP A 178 5.73 3.45 -11.96
C ASP A 178 7.22 3.07 -11.83
N LEU A 179 7.69 2.16 -12.70
CA LEU A 179 9.05 1.59 -12.67
C LEU A 179 9.68 1.56 -14.05
#